data_209cfe60e3114851b20c6a91bb905cd0
#
_entry.id   209cfe60e3114851b20c6a91bb905cd0
#
_cell.length_a   1.000
_cell.length_b   1.000
_cell.length_c   1.000
_cell.angle_alpha   90.00
_cell.angle_beta   90.00
_cell.angle_gamma   90.00
#
_symmetry.space_group_name_H-M   'P 1'
#
loop_
_entity.id
_entity.type
_entity.pdbx_description
1 polymer ?
#
loop_
_entity_poly.entity_id
_entity_poly.type
_entity_poly.pdbx_seq_one_letter_code
_entity_poly.pdbx_strand_id
1 'polypeptide(L)'
;MTPTAVRRWDVVVRRLPLYASGAFVVLTVFLSVLATLTYRGHGPGRTGAVLNGPAWLDAWFQGDSGWYYRIADSGYFYTPGHQSPVAFFPAYPLAVRALGLVLGGDWSTAAGWVTLISALGAVALFADWARTRLPPRTAVVAVALLLLYPYSFFLYGTGYSDALFLLTTLGSFALLERRHFVLAGLVGILATGGRPTGVAVLIALVVRALEMLAEERAARAAPRVPVSVTSGRGGVREADERPERRAGPVPLRELCGAVRLVRWRQLAVLVSAAGLLGWMVYLGVRFGDPLAFVTVQGAPGWDQGSGPYTWFKALFVATVLKGMWPTLTLLAPQALACLAGVLLVPTAWRRFGWGYAAFAVVSISIPIIGTKDFMGAGRYMLVAFPLIGAAAVVLTGDRRPRWLAPAALGLAAVGLCIATVAYVSGVEVS
;
A
#
# COMPACT_ATOMS: atom_id res chain seq x y z
N MET A 1 -24.05 16.77 18.54
CA MET A 1 -24.29 17.06 17.09
C MET A 1 -25.79 17.14 16.86
N THR A 2 -26.29 18.10 16.06
CA THR A 2 -27.70 18.18 15.72
C THR A 2 -28.13 17.02 14.84
N PRO A 3 -29.40 16.57 14.89
CA PRO A 3 -29.90 15.45 14.06
C PRO A 3 -29.66 15.65 12.55
N THR A 4 -29.69 16.89 12.08
CA THR A 4 -29.36 17.28 10.69
C THR A 4 -27.88 17.09 10.35
N ALA A 5 -26.97 17.32 11.29
CA ALA A 5 -25.54 17.10 11.09
C ALA A 5 -25.21 15.59 11.00
N VAL A 6 -25.86 14.76 11.82
CA VAL A 6 -25.70 13.29 11.78
C VAL A 6 -26.15 12.76 10.40
N ARG A 7 -27.29 13.18 9.92
CA ARG A 7 -27.84 12.75 8.61
C ARG A 7 -26.95 13.17 7.43
N ARG A 8 -26.29 14.33 7.50
CA ARG A 8 -25.33 14.77 6.47
C ARG A 8 -24.07 13.90 6.45
N TRP A 9 -23.53 13.54 7.60
CA TRP A 9 -22.37 12.66 7.68
C TRP A 9 -22.65 11.25 7.15
N ASP A 10 -23.84 10.68 7.39
CA ASP A 10 -24.23 9.37 6.89
C ASP A 10 -24.24 9.33 5.35
N VAL A 11 -24.74 10.39 4.69
CA VAL A 11 -24.72 10.49 3.23
C VAL A 11 -23.29 10.60 2.69
N VAL A 12 -22.46 11.44 3.32
CA VAL A 12 -21.06 11.61 2.92
C VAL A 12 -20.30 10.28 3.04
N VAL A 13 -20.46 9.57 4.15
CA VAL A 13 -19.76 8.30 4.40
C VAL A 13 -20.22 7.20 3.43
N ARG A 14 -21.51 7.11 3.14
CA ARG A 14 -22.01 6.13 2.14
C ARG A 14 -21.40 6.34 0.76
N ARG A 15 -21.16 7.59 0.36
CA ARG A 15 -20.62 7.98 -0.94
C ARG A 15 -19.11 8.25 -0.91
N LEU A 16 -18.42 7.94 0.21
CA LEU A 16 -16.98 8.22 0.37
C LEU A 16 -16.13 7.63 -0.76
N PRO A 17 -16.35 6.39 -1.27
CA PRO A 17 -15.58 5.88 -2.40
C PRO A 17 -15.73 6.75 -3.66
N LEU A 18 -16.93 7.24 -3.95
CA LEU A 18 -17.19 8.12 -5.11
C LEU A 18 -16.48 9.47 -4.95
N TYR A 19 -16.59 10.11 -3.78
CA TYR A 19 -15.92 11.39 -3.51
C TYR A 19 -14.39 11.22 -3.53
N ALA A 20 -13.87 10.12 -2.99
CA ALA A 20 -12.45 9.81 -3.03
C ALA A 20 -11.94 9.63 -4.46
N SER A 21 -12.69 8.90 -5.30
CA SER A 21 -12.38 8.74 -6.72
C SER A 21 -12.41 10.07 -7.49
N GLY A 22 -13.40 10.92 -7.22
CA GLY A 22 -13.47 12.27 -7.81
C GLY A 22 -12.28 13.15 -7.38
N ALA A 23 -11.93 13.14 -6.08
CA ALA A 23 -10.77 13.85 -5.55
C ALA A 23 -9.46 13.33 -6.17
N PHE A 24 -9.32 12.02 -6.34
CA PHE A 24 -8.18 11.42 -7.01
C PHE A 24 -8.04 11.94 -8.45
N VAL A 25 -9.12 11.97 -9.23
CA VAL A 25 -9.10 12.48 -10.61
C VAL A 25 -8.68 13.95 -10.65
N VAL A 26 -9.25 14.78 -9.77
CA VAL A 26 -8.88 16.21 -9.68
C VAL A 26 -7.41 16.39 -9.33
N LEU A 27 -6.91 15.64 -8.36
CA LEU A 27 -5.49 15.67 -7.98
C LEU A 27 -4.59 15.15 -9.10
N THR A 28 -5.01 14.09 -9.82
CA THR A 28 -4.26 13.59 -10.99
C THR A 28 -4.09 14.67 -12.05
N VAL A 29 -5.16 15.39 -12.39
CA VAL A 29 -5.09 16.49 -13.35
C VAL A 29 -4.19 17.61 -12.84
N PHE A 30 -4.39 18.05 -11.59
CA PHE A 30 -3.59 19.09 -10.97
C PHE A 30 -2.10 18.75 -10.95
N LEU A 31 -1.75 17.55 -10.48
CA LEU A 31 -0.35 17.12 -10.40
C LEU A 31 0.26 16.87 -11.79
N SER A 32 -0.52 16.40 -12.77
CA SER A 32 -0.03 16.25 -14.14
C SER A 32 0.26 17.61 -14.79
N VAL A 33 -0.56 18.63 -14.53
CA VAL A 33 -0.28 20.02 -14.96
C VAL A 33 0.99 20.53 -14.26
N LEU A 34 1.09 20.37 -12.95
CA LEU A 34 2.28 20.76 -12.18
C LEU A 34 3.54 20.06 -12.71
N ALA A 35 3.46 18.74 -12.93
CA ALA A 35 4.55 17.94 -13.49
C ALA A 35 4.98 18.45 -14.85
N THR A 36 4.04 18.69 -15.77
CA THR A 36 4.33 19.17 -17.11
C THR A 36 4.98 20.55 -17.10
N LEU A 37 4.50 21.46 -16.23
CA LEU A 37 5.05 22.82 -16.11
C LEU A 37 6.45 22.86 -15.50
N THR A 38 6.80 21.88 -14.68
CA THR A 38 8.09 21.83 -13.98
C THR A 38 9.10 20.86 -14.61
N TYR A 39 8.65 20.04 -15.55
CA TYR A 39 9.48 19.08 -16.27
C TYR A 39 10.50 19.81 -17.15
N ARG A 40 11.78 19.46 -17.00
CA ARG A 40 12.91 20.08 -17.73
C ARG A 40 13.59 19.13 -18.72
N GLY A 41 12.90 18.06 -19.12
CA GLY A 41 13.48 17.01 -19.96
C GLY A 41 14.31 15.99 -19.16
N HIS A 42 14.77 14.97 -19.87
CA HIS A 42 15.65 13.95 -19.28
C HIS A 42 17.08 14.53 -19.26
N GLY A 43 17.71 14.50 -18.08
CA GLY A 43 19.10 14.98 -17.93
C GLY A 43 20.10 14.16 -18.76
N PRO A 44 21.29 14.70 -19.07
CA PRO A 44 22.33 14.00 -19.79
C PRO A 44 22.74 12.73 -19.02
N GLY A 45 22.83 11.59 -19.74
CA GLY A 45 23.17 10.28 -19.18
C GLY A 45 21.98 9.39 -18.78
N ARG A 46 20.74 9.90 -18.79
CA ARG A 46 19.56 9.07 -18.75
C ARG A 46 19.24 8.58 -20.15
N THR A 47 19.34 7.29 -20.36
CA THR A 47 18.82 6.65 -21.58
C THR A 47 17.32 6.87 -21.61
N GLY A 48 16.92 8.00 -22.21
CA GLY A 48 15.53 8.25 -22.50
C GLY A 48 15.04 7.11 -23.37
N ALA A 49 14.20 6.23 -22.84
CA ALA A 49 13.36 5.44 -23.72
C ALA A 49 12.67 6.46 -24.63
N VAL A 50 12.70 6.24 -25.95
CA VAL A 50 11.91 7.05 -26.86
C VAL A 50 10.47 6.76 -26.51
N LEU A 51 9.84 7.69 -25.77
CA LEU A 51 8.47 7.54 -25.32
C LEU A 51 7.57 7.88 -26.49
N ASN A 52 6.76 6.93 -26.92
CA ASN A 52 5.80 7.13 -28.01
C ASN A 52 4.46 7.66 -27.49
N GLY A 53 4.35 7.86 -26.17
CA GLY A 53 3.13 8.29 -25.51
C GLY A 53 2.91 9.81 -25.54
N PRO A 54 1.77 10.28 -24.99
CA PRO A 54 1.48 11.70 -24.92
C PRO A 54 2.44 12.43 -23.99
N ALA A 55 2.84 13.65 -24.39
CA ALA A 55 3.89 14.44 -23.71
C ALA A 55 3.70 14.66 -22.21
N TRP A 56 2.44 14.68 -21.71
CA TRP A 56 2.18 14.82 -20.29
C TRP A 56 2.63 13.61 -19.45
N LEU A 57 2.80 12.41 -20.07
CA LEU A 57 3.33 11.22 -19.41
C LEU A 57 4.86 11.25 -19.29
N ASP A 58 5.56 11.98 -20.16
CA ASP A 58 7.02 12.03 -20.18
C ASP A 58 7.57 12.50 -18.81
N ALA A 59 6.90 13.48 -18.20
CA ALA A 59 7.27 13.99 -16.89
C ALA A 59 7.21 12.91 -15.78
N TRP A 60 6.28 11.97 -15.90
CA TRP A 60 6.09 10.88 -14.94
C TRP A 60 7.01 9.68 -15.15
N PHE A 61 7.75 9.64 -16.26
CA PHE A 61 8.55 8.49 -16.63
C PHE A 61 10.01 8.65 -16.20
N GLN A 62 10.26 8.58 -14.88
CA GLN A 62 11.56 8.78 -14.24
C GLN A 62 11.97 7.53 -13.45
N GLY A 63 13.25 7.42 -13.08
CA GLY A 63 13.79 6.39 -12.20
C GLY A 63 13.50 4.96 -12.69
N ASP A 64 12.91 4.11 -11.82
CA ASP A 64 12.62 2.69 -12.11
C ASP A 64 11.60 2.47 -13.22
N SER A 65 10.87 3.51 -13.70
CA SER A 65 9.93 3.39 -14.82
C SER A 65 10.60 2.80 -16.05
N GLY A 66 11.87 3.12 -16.29
CA GLY A 66 12.65 2.58 -17.38
C GLY A 66 12.86 1.07 -17.32
N TRP A 67 13.02 0.51 -16.12
CA TRP A 67 13.13 -0.94 -15.93
C TRP A 67 11.81 -1.65 -16.23
N TYR A 68 10.69 -1.13 -15.75
CA TYR A 68 9.37 -1.67 -16.04
C TYR A 68 9.02 -1.62 -17.51
N TYR A 69 9.35 -0.50 -18.19
CA TYR A 69 9.23 -0.36 -19.63
C TYR A 69 10.03 -1.44 -20.36
N ARG A 70 11.33 -1.58 -20.03
CA ARG A 70 12.20 -2.56 -20.65
C ARG A 70 11.72 -3.99 -20.47
N ILE A 71 11.19 -4.33 -19.29
CA ILE A 71 10.62 -5.66 -19.04
C ILE A 71 9.39 -5.86 -19.90
N ALA A 72 8.50 -4.88 -20.02
CA ALA A 72 7.30 -4.97 -20.85
C ALA A 72 7.63 -5.16 -22.32
N ASP A 73 8.64 -4.47 -22.83
CA ASP A 73 9.12 -4.53 -24.20
C ASP A 73 9.90 -5.82 -24.50
N SER A 74 11.02 -6.01 -23.81
CA SER A 74 12.05 -6.99 -24.18
C SER A 74 12.15 -8.17 -23.20
N GLY A 75 11.41 -8.14 -22.06
CA GLY A 75 11.42 -9.19 -21.04
C GLY A 75 12.59 -9.12 -20.07
N TYR A 76 12.84 -10.25 -19.40
CA TYR A 76 13.85 -10.36 -18.33
C TYR A 76 15.18 -10.87 -18.83
N PHE A 77 16.25 -10.31 -18.28
CA PHE A 77 17.60 -10.85 -18.33
C PHE A 77 18.25 -10.77 -16.94
N TYR A 78 19.32 -11.54 -16.73
CA TYR A 78 20.10 -11.52 -15.52
C TYR A 78 21.59 -11.59 -15.84
N THR A 79 22.34 -10.63 -15.36
CA THR A 79 23.79 -10.59 -15.43
C THR A 79 24.34 -10.51 -14.00
N PRO A 80 24.89 -11.59 -13.45
CA PRO A 80 25.44 -11.57 -12.09
C PRO A 80 26.44 -10.44 -11.89
N GLY A 81 26.35 -9.74 -10.75
CA GLY A 81 27.20 -8.59 -10.44
C GLY A 81 26.82 -7.28 -11.12
N HIS A 82 25.78 -7.25 -11.96
CA HIS A 82 25.28 -6.05 -12.62
C HIS A 82 23.81 -5.80 -12.35
N GLN A 83 23.38 -4.53 -12.40
CA GLN A 83 21.98 -4.19 -12.32
C GLN A 83 21.19 -4.92 -13.40
N SER A 84 20.14 -5.61 -13.02
CA SER A 84 19.35 -6.43 -13.93
C SER A 84 17.86 -6.37 -13.58
N PRO A 85 16.97 -6.46 -14.57
CA PRO A 85 15.51 -6.32 -14.37
C PRO A 85 14.90 -7.37 -13.45
N VAL A 86 15.62 -8.44 -13.09
CA VAL A 86 15.14 -9.48 -12.15
C VAL A 86 14.86 -8.94 -10.73
N ALA A 87 15.30 -7.72 -10.39
CA ALA A 87 14.91 -7.03 -9.18
C ALA A 87 13.41 -6.66 -9.14
N PHE A 88 12.79 -6.51 -10.31
CA PHE A 88 11.43 -6.04 -10.48
C PHE A 88 10.47 -7.21 -10.73
N PHE A 89 9.43 -7.31 -9.92
CA PHE A 89 8.48 -8.41 -9.94
C PHE A 89 7.51 -8.33 -11.12
N PRO A 90 6.98 -9.49 -11.60
CA PRO A 90 6.36 -9.60 -12.92
C PRO A 90 4.94 -9.01 -13.03
N ALA A 91 4.16 -8.87 -11.95
CA ALA A 91 2.75 -8.53 -12.07
C ALA A 91 2.51 -7.19 -12.78
N TYR A 92 3.28 -6.14 -12.43
CA TYR A 92 3.13 -4.83 -13.07
C TYR A 92 3.60 -4.80 -14.53
N PRO A 93 4.84 -5.22 -14.88
CA PRO A 93 5.27 -5.18 -16.28
C PRO A 93 4.46 -6.13 -17.18
N LEU A 94 3.92 -7.24 -16.67
CA LEU A 94 2.99 -8.08 -17.43
C LEU A 94 1.65 -7.39 -17.68
N ALA A 95 1.12 -6.63 -16.70
CA ALA A 95 -0.08 -5.81 -16.90
C ALA A 95 0.18 -4.70 -17.93
N VAL A 96 1.34 -4.05 -17.86
CA VAL A 96 1.78 -3.05 -18.86
C VAL A 96 1.88 -3.69 -20.24
N ARG A 97 2.51 -4.86 -20.35
CA ARG A 97 2.61 -5.59 -21.63
C ARG A 97 1.24 -5.96 -22.19
N ALA A 98 0.35 -6.48 -21.35
CA ALA A 98 -0.99 -6.85 -21.78
C ALA A 98 -1.77 -5.65 -22.35
N LEU A 99 -1.75 -4.50 -21.66
CA LEU A 99 -2.40 -3.29 -22.14
C LEU A 99 -1.68 -2.69 -23.34
N GLY A 100 -0.35 -2.67 -23.35
CA GLY A 100 0.46 -2.14 -24.44
C GLY A 100 0.26 -2.86 -25.76
N LEU A 101 0.02 -4.19 -25.73
CA LEU A 101 -0.35 -4.94 -26.94
C LEU A 101 -1.67 -4.45 -27.55
N VAL A 102 -2.64 -4.07 -26.70
CA VAL A 102 -3.91 -3.47 -27.14
C VAL A 102 -3.69 -2.04 -27.71
N LEU A 103 -2.68 -1.33 -27.19
CA LEU A 103 -2.31 0.03 -27.59
C LEU A 103 -1.24 0.05 -28.73
N GLY A 104 -1.08 -1.03 -29.46
CA GLY A 104 -0.17 -1.09 -30.61
C GLY A 104 1.32 -1.05 -30.27
N GLY A 105 1.70 -1.44 -29.05
CA GLY A 105 3.10 -1.48 -28.58
C GLY A 105 3.54 -0.23 -27.81
N ASP A 106 2.63 0.68 -27.49
CA ASP A 106 2.95 1.84 -26.63
C ASP A 106 2.99 1.46 -25.13
N TRP A 107 4.17 0.98 -24.72
CA TRP A 107 4.40 0.52 -23.35
C TRP A 107 4.40 1.68 -22.33
N SER A 108 4.78 2.88 -22.72
CA SER A 108 4.81 4.05 -21.86
C SER A 108 3.41 4.53 -21.50
N THR A 109 2.54 4.67 -22.49
CA THR A 109 1.12 4.99 -22.29
C THR A 109 0.43 3.89 -21.50
N ALA A 110 0.72 2.62 -21.81
CA ALA A 110 0.19 1.48 -21.05
C ALA A 110 0.60 1.53 -19.56
N ALA A 111 1.85 1.84 -19.26
CA ALA A 111 2.34 1.96 -17.88
C ALA A 111 1.60 3.04 -17.10
N GLY A 112 1.43 4.23 -17.68
CA GLY A 112 0.65 5.31 -17.07
C GLY A 112 -0.80 4.91 -16.79
N TRP A 113 -1.48 4.29 -17.77
CA TRP A 113 -2.87 3.85 -17.61
C TRP A 113 -3.02 2.71 -16.60
N VAL A 114 -2.12 1.72 -16.59
CA VAL A 114 -2.12 0.66 -15.56
C VAL A 114 -2.02 1.27 -14.17
N THR A 115 -1.13 2.25 -13.98
CA THR A 115 -1.00 2.96 -12.71
C THR A 115 -2.27 3.72 -12.35
N LEU A 116 -2.82 4.55 -13.25
CA LEU A 116 -3.99 5.38 -12.96
C LEU A 116 -5.24 4.55 -12.67
N ILE A 117 -5.52 3.52 -13.46
CA ILE A 117 -6.66 2.62 -13.26
C ILE A 117 -6.51 1.87 -11.94
N SER A 118 -5.30 1.35 -11.67
CA SER A 118 -5.02 0.65 -10.41
C SER A 118 -5.15 1.58 -9.20
N ALA A 119 -4.65 2.80 -9.29
CA ALA A 119 -4.75 3.79 -8.22
C ALA A 119 -6.20 4.21 -7.95
N LEU A 120 -7.00 4.45 -9.00
CA LEU A 120 -8.42 4.77 -8.86
C LEU A 120 -9.17 3.65 -8.12
N GLY A 121 -8.92 2.40 -8.51
CA GLY A 121 -9.50 1.23 -7.83
C GLY A 121 -9.01 1.10 -6.38
N ALA A 122 -7.72 1.31 -6.14
CA ALA A 122 -7.14 1.27 -4.79
C ALA A 122 -7.73 2.36 -3.87
N VAL A 123 -7.87 3.58 -4.36
CA VAL A 123 -8.49 4.71 -3.63
C VAL A 123 -9.95 4.40 -3.29
N ALA A 124 -10.72 3.87 -4.23
CA ALA A 124 -12.11 3.47 -3.99
C ALA A 124 -12.21 2.36 -2.93
N LEU A 125 -11.38 1.31 -3.02
CA LEU A 125 -11.34 0.22 -2.05
C LEU A 125 -10.84 0.69 -0.67
N PHE A 126 -9.85 1.57 -0.62
CA PHE A 126 -9.39 2.15 0.65
C PHE A 126 -10.47 3.01 1.31
N ALA A 127 -11.20 3.80 0.53
CA ALA A 127 -12.33 4.60 1.03
C ALA A 127 -13.46 3.69 1.56
N ASP A 128 -13.75 2.57 0.88
CA ASP A 128 -14.69 1.55 1.36
C ASP A 128 -14.22 0.89 2.66
N TRP A 129 -12.94 0.53 2.73
CA TRP A 129 -12.31 0.00 3.93
C TRP A 129 -12.39 1.02 5.10
N ALA A 130 -12.04 2.28 4.84
CA ALA A 130 -12.02 3.33 5.86
C ALA A 130 -13.44 3.61 6.40
N ARG A 131 -14.44 3.77 5.54
CA ARG A 131 -15.82 4.06 5.96
C ARG A 131 -16.48 2.94 6.77
N THR A 132 -16.03 1.70 6.58
CA THR A 132 -16.58 0.54 7.31
C THR A 132 -15.91 0.29 8.66
N ARG A 133 -14.74 0.90 8.91
CA ARG A 133 -13.91 0.65 10.11
C ARG A 133 -13.65 1.88 10.97
N LEU A 134 -13.84 3.06 10.43
CA LEU A 134 -13.50 4.31 11.09
C LEU A 134 -14.74 5.20 11.26
N PRO A 135 -14.79 6.03 12.32
CA PRO A 135 -15.79 7.06 12.45
C PRO A 135 -15.78 8.00 11.22
N PRO A 136 -16.91 8.63 10.87
CA PRO A 136 -17.07 9.44 9.65
C PRO A 136 -15.93 10.45 9.41
N ARG A 137 -15.62 11.28 10.39
CA ARG A 137 -14.53 12.27 10.31
C ARG A 137 -13.17 11.62 10.08
N THR A 138 -12.89 10.55 10.81
CA THR A 138 -11.61 9.81 10.72
C THR A 138 -11.47 9.14 9.37
N ALA A 139 -12.55 8.58 8.81
CA ALA A 139 -12.54 7.97 7.49
C ALA A 139 -12.19 8.99 6.39
N VAL A 140 -12.78 10.19 6.44
CA VAL A 140 -12.46 11.27 5.49
C VAL A 140 -11.00 11.69 5.62
N VAL A 141 -10.49 11.87 6.86
CA VAL A 141 -9.08 12.21 7.09
C VAL A 141 -8.15 11.09 6.60
N ALA A 142 -8.51 9.82 6.78
CA ALA A 142 -7.71 8.70 6.27
C ALA A 142 -7.59 8.73 4.74
N VAL A 143 -8.71 8.94 4.04
CA VAL A 143 -8.73 9.08 2.58
C VAL A 143 -7.89 10.30 2.13
N ALA A 144 -8.05 11.43 2.79
CA ALA A 144 -7.26 12.62 2.48
C ALA A 144 -5.75 12.38 2.71
N LEU A 145 -5.37 11.66 3.78
CA LEU A 145 -3.98 11.28 4.02
C LEU A 145 -3.45 10.38 2.91
N LEU A 146 -4.21 9.37 2.46
CA LEU A 146 -3.78 8.53 1.34
C LEU A 146 -3.53 9.36 0.08
N LEU A 147 -4.43 10.29 -0.23
CA LEU A 147 -4.35 11.11 -1.44
C LEU A 147 -3.23 12.16 -1.37
N LEU A 148 -2.97 12.72 -0.20
CA LEU A 148 -2.05 13.85 -0.01
C LEU A 148 -0.70 13.46 0.57
N TYR A 149 -0.48 12.19 0.93
CA TYR A 149 0.80 11.74 1.46
C TYR A 149 1.93 12.10 0.46
N PRO A 150 3.08 12.61 0.91
CA PRO A 150 4.13 13.11 0.01
C PRO A 150 4.55 12.14 -1.10
N TYR A 151 4.59 10.85 -0.80
CA TYR A 151 4.94 9.81 -1.79
C TYR A 151 3.73 9.26 -2.56
N SER A 152 2.54 9.84 -2.40
CA SER A 152 1.37 9.44 -3.19
C SER A 152 1.47 9.84 -4.66
N PHE A 153 2.47 10.63 -5.06
CA PHE A 153 2.73 10.89 -6.46
C PHE A 153 2.95 9.60 -7.27
N PHE A 154 3.38 8.50 -6.63
CA PHE A 154 3.44 7.18 -7.27
C PHE A 154 2.09 6.63 -7.71
N LEU A 155 0.98 7.22 -7.30
CA LEU A 155 -0.37 6.85 -7.75
C LEU A 155 -0.85 7.67 -8.95
N TYR A 156 -0.18 8.76 -9.32
CA TYR A 156 -0.68 9.77 -10.24
C TYR A 156 -0.11 9.73 -11.67
N GLY A 157 0.43 8.59 -12.09
CA GLY A 157 0.87 8.38 -13.48
C GLY A 157 2.27 7.82 -13.64
N THR A 158 3.04 7.64 -12.57
CA THR A 158 4.38 7.03 -12.64
C THR A 158 4.32 5.61 -13.18
N GLY A 159 5.32 5.20 -13.94
CA GLY A 159 5.45 3.83 -14.44
C GLY A 159 5.93 2.83 -13.37
N TYR A 160 5.23 2.73 -12.22
CA TYR A 160 5.65 1.96 -11.04
C TYR A 160 4.58 0.98 -10.55
N SER A 161 5.01 -0.06 -9.85
CA SER A 161 4.14 -1.15 -9.37
C SER A 161 3.28 -0.79 -8.14
N ASP A 162 3.46 0.38 -7.51
CA ASP A 162 2.87 0.74 -6.22
C ASP A 162 1.34 0.75 -6.25
N ALA A 163 0.76 1.34 -7.28
CA ALA A 163 -0.70 1.43 -7.44
C ALA A 163 -1.35 0.05 -7.61
N LEU A 164 -0.77 -0.80 -8.47
CA LEU A 164 -1.27 -2.17 -8.70
C LEU A 164 -1.12 -3.03 -7.44
N PHE A 165 0.01 -2.88 -6.74
CA PHE A 165 0.23 -3.58 -5.48
C PHE A 165 -0.79 -3.16 -4.41
N LEU A 166 -1.05 -1.86 -4.26
CA LEU A 166 -2.04 -1.35 -3.31
C LEU A 166 -3.45 -1.83 -3.67
N LEU A 167 -3.83 -1.80 -4.95
CA LEU A 167 -5.12 -2.31 -5.44
C LEU A 167 -5.31 -3.78 -5.10
N THR A 168 -4.33 -4.62 -5.46
CA THR A 168 -4.41 -6.07 -5.29
C THR A 168 -4.34 -6.47 -3.81
N THR A 169 -3.59 -5.74 -2.99
CA THR A 169 -3.58 -5.90 -1.53
C THR A 169 -4.95 -5.57 -0.93
N LEU A 170 -5.49 -4.39 -1.19
CA LEU A 170 -6.82 -3.98 -0.69
C LEU A 170 -7.92 -4.91 -1.21
N GLY A 171 -7.84 -5.32 -2.47
CA GLY A 171 -8.75 -6.30 -3.08
C GLY A 171 -8.73 -7.65 -2.37
N SER A 172 -7.54 -8.18 -2.07
CA SER A 172 -7.38 -9.43 -1.33
C SER A 172 -8.00 -9.35 0.07
N PHE A 173 -7.73 -8.28 0.81
CA PHE A 173 -8.35 -8.05 2.11
C PHE A 173 -9.87 -7.87 2.01
N ALA A 174 -10.38 -7.11 1.04
CA ALA A 174 -11.81 -6.89 0.84
C ALA A 174 -12.56 -8.20 0.53
N LEU A 175 -11.97 -9.07 -0.27
CA LEU A 175 -12.51 -10.39 -0.60
C LEU A 175 -12.45 -11.33 0.62
N LEU A 176 -11.35 -11.32 1.36
CA LEU A 176 -11.20 -12.10 2.59
C LEU A 176 -12.25 -11.72 3.64
N GLU A 177 -12.46 -10.41 3.88
CA GLU A 177 -13.47 -9.91 4.83
C GLU A 177 -14.90 -10.31 4.43
N ARG A 178 -15.14 -10.48 3.12
CA ARG A 178 -16.41 -11.01 2.57
C ARG A 178 -16.45 -12.53 2.53
N ARG A 179 -15.43 -13.22 3.09
CA ARG A 179 -15.30 -14.69 3.15
C ARG A 179 -15.12 -15.37 1.79
N HIS A 180 -14.70 -14.65 0.78
CA HIS A 180 -14.31 -15.19 -0.53
C HIS A 180 -12.84 -15.62 -0.52
N PHE A 181 -12.50 -16.63 0.28
CA PHE A 181 -11.11 -17.05 0.54
C PHE A 181 -10.32 -17.39 -0.73
N VAL A 182 -10.96 -18.11 -1.68
CA VAL A 182 -10.33 -18.47 -2.96
C VAL A 182 -10.01 -17.23 -3.78
N LEU A 183 -10.99 -16.33 -3.95
CA LEU A 183 -10.77 -15.09 -4.71
C LEU A 183 -9.73 -14.18 -4.02
N ALA A 184 -9.73 -14.13 -2.68
CA ALA A 184 -8.70 -13.42 -1.92
C ALA A 184 -7.29 -13.97 -2.21
N GLY A 185 -7.15 -15.29 -2.27
CA GLY A 185 -5.91 -15.96 -2.65
C GLY A 185 -5.51 -15.67 -4.09
N LEU A 186 -6.44 -15.77 -5.04
CA LEU A 186 -6.18 -15.50 -6.48
C LEU A 186 -5.73 -14.05 -6.72
N VAL A 187 -6.42 -13.06 -6.14
CA VAL A 187 -5.98 -11.66 -6.22
C VAL A 187 -4.65 -11.47 -5.49
N GLY A 188 -4.44 -12.19 -4.39
CA GLY A 188 -3.18 -12.23 -3.65
C GLY A 188 -1.98 -12.71 -4.47
N ILE A 189 -2.17 -13.55 -5.51
CA ILE A 189 -1.10 -13.92 -6.46
C ILE A 189 -0.50 -12.68 -7.12
N LEU A 190 -1.36 -11.74 -7.55
CA LEU A 190 -0.90 -10.49 -8.17
C LEU A 190 -0.14 -9.61 -7.18
N ALA A 191 -0.56 -9.58 -5.91
CA ALA A 191 0.15 -8.84 -4.88
C ALA A 191 1.53 -9.46 -4.60
N THR A 192 1.62 -10.78 -4.38
CA THR A 192 2.89 -11.45 -4.08
C THR A 192 3.82 -11.54 -5.29
N GLY A 193 3.27 -11.57 -6.52
CA GLY A 193 4.01 -11.44 -7.78
C GLY A 193 4.27 -9.98 -8.19
N GLY A 194 3.84 -9.00 -7.40
CA GLY A 194 3.98 -7.58 -7.72
C GLY A 194 5.21 -6.92 -7.11
N ARG A 195 5.64 -7.37 -5.91
CA ARG A 195 6.77 -6.76 -5.18
C ARG A 195 7.35 -7.77 -4.16
N PRO A 196 8.61 -7.60 -3.74
CA PRO A 196 9.16 -8.40 -2.62
C PRO A 196 8.32 -8.27 -1.35
N THR A 197 7.73 -7.10 -1.09
CA THR A 197 6.82 -6.87 0.04
C THR A 197 5.49 -7.62 -0.06
N GLY A 198 5.20 -8.27 -1.17
CA GLY A 198 4.03 -9.14 -1.33
C GLY A 198 3.95 -10.28 -0.30
N VAL A 199 5.10 -10.71 0.25
CA VAL A 199 5.14 -11.67 1.35
C VAL A 199 4.33 -11.17 2.57
N ALA A 200 4.27 -9.86 2.80
CA ALA A 200 3.44 -9.27 3.84
C ALA A 200 1.94 -9.54 3.63
N VAL A 201 1.49 -9.54 2.37
CA VAL A 201 0.10 -9.85 2.03
C VAL A 201 -0.22 -11.30 2.36
N LEU A 202 0.62 -12.25 1.96
CA LEU A 202 0.44 -13.67 2.30
C LEU A 202 0.31 -13.89 3.82
N ILE A 203 1.30 -13.39 4.58
CA ILE A 203 1.31 -13.52 6.06
C ILE A 203 0.04 -12.89 6.65
N ALA A 204 -0.32 -11.70 6.19
CA ALA A 204 -1.47 -10.96 6.71
C ALA A 204 -2.80 -11.65 6.39
N LEU A 205 -2.98 -12.21 5.20
CA LEU A 205 -4.19 -12.96 4.84
C LEU A 205 -4.34 -14.20 5.72
N VAL A 206 -3.25 -14.92 5.99
CA VAL A 206 -3.25 -16.08 6.91
C VAL A 206 -3.63 -15.65 8.32
N VAL A 207 -2.96 -14.63 8.86
CA VAL A 207 -3.22 -14.14 10.22
C VAL A 207 -4.66 -13.62 10.33
N ARG A 208 -5.16 -12.87 9.32
CA ARG A 208 -6.54 -12.36 9.32
C ARG A 208 -7.57 -13.47 9.22
N ALA A 209 -7.33 -14.50 8.42
CA ALA A 209 -8.21 -15.67 8.35
C ALA A 209 -8.32 -16.40 9.70
N LEU A 210 -7.19 -16.55 10.41
CA LEU A 210 -7.19 -17.13 11.78
C LEU A 210 -7.92 -16.22 12.77
N GLU A 211 -7.70 -14.92 12.70
CA GLU A 211 -8.38 -13.94 13.55
C GLU A 211 -9.91 -13.98 13.34
N MET A 212 -10.37 -14.05 12.09
CA MET A 212 -11.79 -14.20 11.77
C MET A 212 -12.40 -15.48 12.36
N LEU A 213 -11.67 -16.60 12.36
CA LEU A 213 -12.11 -17.84 12.99
C LEU A 213 -12.19 -17.71 14.52
N ALA A 214 -11.24 -17.02 15.14
CA ALA A 214 -11.27 -16.75 16.58
C ALA A 214 -12.43 -15.82 16.96
N GLU A 215 -12.67 -14.74 16.17
CA GLU A 215 -13.82 -13.86 16.34
C GLU A 215 -15.15 -14.63 16.26
N GLU A 216 -15.29 -15.54 15.28
CA GLU A 216 -16.49 -16.37 15.14
C GLU A 216 -16.71 -17.31 16.34
N ARG A 217 -15.63 -17.93 16.80
CA ARG A 217 -15.69 -18.81 17.99
C ARG A 217 -16.14 -18.04 19.22
N ALA A 218 -15.55 -16.85 19.44
CA ALA A 218 -15.92 -15.99 20.56
C ALA A 218 -17.39 -15.54 20.47
N ALA A 219 -17.85 -15.16 19.27
CA ALA A 219 -19.24 -14.76 19.03
C ALA A 219 -20.25 -15.90 19.30
N ARG A 220 -19.87 -17.14 18.98
CA ARG A 220 -20.72 -18.33 19.26
C ARG A 220 -20.74 -18.71 20.74
N ALA A 221 -19.66 -18.43 21.46
CA ALA A 221 -19.54 -18.73 22.90
C ALA A 221 -20.17 -17.64 23.79
N ALA A 222 -20.44 -16.46 23.24
CA ALA A 222 -21.08 -15.38 23.99
C ALA A 222 -22.52 -15.73 24.38
N PRO A 223 -22.93 -15.52 25.67
CA PRO A 223 -24.30 -15.73 26.09
C PRO A 223 -25.27 -14.90 25.25
N ARG A 224 -26.31 -15.48 24.72
CA ARG A 224 -27.41 -14.76 24.10
C ARG A 224 -28.16 -14.00 25.18
N VAL A 225 -28.06 -12.69 25.23
CA VAL A 225 -28.87 -11.86 26.12
C VAL A 225 -30.21 -11.60 25.42
N PRO A 226 -31.33 -12.15 25.91
CA PRO A 226 -32.65 -11.83 25.36
C PRO A 226 -32.94 -10.35 25.66
N VAL A 227 -32.95 -9.51 24.68
CA VAL A 227 -33.42 -8.12 24.81
C VAL A 227 -34.93 -8.12 24.64
N SER A 228 -35.65 -7.97 25.74
CA SER A 228 -37.09 -7.76 25.74
C SER A 228 -37.40 -6.33 25.29
N VAL A 229 -37.74 -6.16 24.02
CA VAL A 229 -38.26 -4.89 23.52
C VAL A 229 -39.75 -4.83 23.83
N THR A 230 -40.14 -4.07 24.86
CA THR A 230 -41.53 -3.74 25.13
C THR A 230 -42.08 -2.81 24.03
N SER A 231 -42.81 -3.38 23.07
CA SER A 231 -43.57 -2.58 22.14
C SER A 231 -44.86 -2.12 22.84
N GLY A 232 -45.23 -0.86 22.75
CA GLY A 232 -46.37 -0.21 23.42
C GLY A 232 -47.76 -0.76 23.07
N ARG A 233 -47.88 -2.00 22.58
CA ARG A 233 -49.12 -2.72 22.29
C ARG A 233 -49.02 -4.19 22.69
N GLY A 234 -48.39 -4.55 23.85
CA GLY A 234 -48.52 -5.86 24.46
C GLY A 234 -47.88 -7.04 23.75
N GLY A 235 -47.09 -6.85 22.75
CA GLY A 235 -46.33 -7.90 22.06
C GLY A 235 -44.83 -7.79 22.35
N VAL A 236 -44.26 -8.82 22.98
CA VAL A 236 -42.81 -8.98 23.15
C VAL A 236 -42.28 -9.55 21.82
N ARG A 237 -41.54 -8.74 21.06
CA ARG A 237 -40.73 -9.24 19.94
C ARG A 237 -39.31 -9.44 20.48
N GLU A 238 -38.82 -10.67 20.50
CA GLU A 238 -37.39 -10.92 20.66
C GLU A 238 -36.62 -10.39 19.47
N ALA A 239 -35.87 -9.31 19.65
CA ALA A 239 -34.91 -8.83 18.69
C ALA A 239 -33.58 -9.54 18.97
N ASP A 240 -33.13 -10.35 18.02
CA ASP A 240 -31.82 -11.00 18.05
C ASP A 240 -30.75 -9.92 17.77
N GLU A 241 -30.34 -9.15 18.79
CA GLU A 241 -29.21 -8.24 18.67
C GLU A 241 -27.92 -9.05 18.54
N ARG A 242 -27.28 -8.92 17.40
CA ARG A 242 -25.95 -9.48 17.21
C ARG A 242 -25.01 -8.86 18.25
N PRO A 243 -24.22 -9.69 18.96
CA PRO A 243 -23.30 -9.19 19.96
C PRO A 243 -22.40 -8.12 19.36
N GLU A 244 -22.29 -6.97 20.05
CA GLU A 244 -21.40 -5.87 19.66
C GLU A 244 -20.00 -6.39 19.36
N ARG A 245 -19.42 -5.94 18.26
CA ARG A 245 -18.03 -6.29 17.89
C ARG A 245 -17.12 -5.99 19.08
N ARG A 246 -16.39 -6.97 19.53
CA ARG A 246 -15.43 -6.87 20.65
C ARG A 246 -14.56 -5.61 20.47
N ALA A 247 -14.50 -4.76 21.49
CA ALA A 247 -13.73 -3.52 21.46
C ALA A 247 -12.21 -3.79 21.66
N GLY A 248 -11.57 -4.46 20.69
CA GLY A 248 -10.14 -4.73 20.72
C GLY A 248 -9.72 -6.00 19.98
N PRO A 249 -8.40 -6.20 19.80
CA PRO A 249 -7.88 -7.38 19.13
C PRO A 249 -8.15 -8.66 19.91
N VAL A 250 -8.30 -9.75 19.18
CA VAL A 250 -8.44 -11.10 19.77
C VAL A 250 -7.20 -11.43 20.61
N PRO A 251 -7.34 -12.02 21.83
CA PRO A 251 -6.19 -12.48 22.60
C PRO A 251 -5.33 -13.49 21.81
N LEU A 252 -4.01 -13.41 21.95
CA LEU A 252 -3.08 -14.26 21.21
C LEU A 252 -3.38 -15.76 21.42
N ARG A 253 -3.79 -16.16 22.64
CA ARG A 253 -4.18 -17.54 22.95
C ARG A 253 -5.37 -18.01 22.11
N GLU A 254 -6.37 -17.14 21.89
CA GLU A 254 -7.54 -17.45 21.06
C GLU A 254 -7.15 -17.52 19.59
N LEU A 255 -6.26 -16.63 19.13
CA LEU A 255 -5.70 -16.64 17.79
C LEU A 255 -4.95 -17.96 17.50
N CYS A 256 -4.06 -18.38 18.40
CA CYS A 256 -3.34 -19.65 18.25
C CYS A 256 -4.31 -20.86 18.31
N GLY A 257 -5.31 -20.80 19.17
CA GLY A 257 -6.33 -21.85 19.26
C GLY A 257 -7.19 -21.99 18.00
N ALA A 258 -7.31 -20.92 17.21
CA ALA A 258 -8.07 -20.93 15.97
C ALA A 258 -7.42 -21.77 14.86
N VAL A 259 -6.13 -22.09 14.95
CA VAL A 259 -5.43 -22.97 14.00
C VAL A 259 -6.12 -24.33 13.89
N ARG A 260 -6.66 -24.86 15.00
CA ARG A 260 -7.40 -26.12 15.04
C ARG A 260 -8.77 -26.07 14.34
N LEU A 261 -9.26 -24.86 14.02
CA LEU A 261 -10.55 -24.62 13.38
C LEU A 261 -10.41 -24.43 11.85
N VAL A 262 -9.18 -24.39 11.33
CA VAL A 262 -8.88 -24.16 9.92
C VAL A 262 -9.44 -25.31 9.10
N ARG A 263 -10.20 -24.96 8.06
CA ARG A 263 -10.74 -25.87 7.06
C ARG A 263 -10.11 -25.57 5.71
N TRP A 264 -10.30 -26.45 4.72
CA TRP A 264 -9.78 -26.29 3.36
C TRP A 264 -10.09 -24.90 2.74
N ARG A 265 -11.25 -24.31 3.08
CA ARG A 265 -11.65 -22.98 2.60
C ARG A 265 -10.68 -21.90 3.04
N GLN A 266 -10.25 -21.91 4.30
CA GLN A 266 -9.29 -20.93 4.82
C GLN A 266 -7.90 -21.16 4.24
N LEU A 267 -7.52 -22.42 3.98
CA LEU A 267 -6.25 -22.75 3.33
C LEU A 267 -6.15 -22.18 1.92
N ALA A 268 -7.28 -21.88 1.26
CA ALA A 268 -7.28 -21.27 -0.07
C ALA A 268 -6.57 -19.91 -0.12
N VAL A 269 -6.42 -19.19 1.00
CA VAL A 269 -5.61 -17.95 1.03
C VAL A 269 -4.13 -18.21 0.73
N LEU A 270 -3.63 -19.43 0.99
CA LEU A 270 -2.24 -19.83 0.69
C LEU A 270 -1.95 -19.85 -0.82
N VAL A 271 -2.98 -19.91 -1.67
CA VAL A 271 -2.85 -19.76 -3.13
C VAL A 271 -2.15 -18.44 -3.48
N SER A 272 -2.29 -17.40 -2.63
CA SER A 272 -1.56 -16.14 -2.82
C SER A 272 -0.03 -16.31 -2.83
N ALA A 273 0.52 -17.38 -2.25
CA ALA A 273 1.97 -17.66 -2.32
C ALA A 273 2.46 -17.93 -3.74
N ALA A 274 1.54 -18.35 -4.64
CA ALA A 274 1.91 -18.75 -6.00
C ALA A 274 2.55 -17.61 -6.82
N GLY A 275 2.27 -16.34 -6.53
CA GLY A 275 2.91 -15.22 -7.21
C GLY A 275 4.41 -15.14 -6.92
N LEU A 276 4.79 -15.20 -5.63
CA LEU A 276 6.19 -15.21 -5.20
C LEU A 276 6.89 -16.51 -5.62
N LEU A 277 6.27 -17.67 -5.33
CA LEU A 277 6.86 -18.96 -5.66
C LEU A 277 7.02 -19.15 -7.19
N GLY A 278 6.02 -18.74 -7.98
CA GLY A 278 6.09 -18.76 -9.43
C GLY A 278 7.23 -17.88 -9.96
N TRP A 279 7.45 -16.72 -9.36
CA TRP A 279 8.59 -15.86 -9.68
C TRP A 279 9.92 -16.53 -9.36
N MET A 280 10.06 -17.13 -8.17
CA MET A 280 11.28 -17.86 -7.77
C MET A 280 11.54 -19.06 -8.68
N VAL A 281 10.51 -19.82 -9.05
CA VAL A 281 10.63 -20.96 -9.98
C VAL A 281 11.09 -20.46 -11.36
N TYR A 282 10.48 -19.39 -11.88
CA TYR A 282 10.90 -18.80 -13.16
C TYR A 282 12.38 -18.39 -13.14
N LEU A 283 12.82 -17.68 -12.08
CA LEU A 283 14.21 -17.27 -11.94
C LEU A 283 15.16 -18.45 -11.84
N GLY A 284 14.80 -19.47 -11.07
CA GLY A 284 15.60 -20.70 -10.93
C GLY A 284 15.75 -21.47 -12.26
N VAL A 285 14.64 -21.64 -12.99
CA VAL A 285 14.64 -22.35 -14.27
C VAL A 285 15.34 -21.55 -15.38
N ARG A 286 15.11 -20.24 -15.44
CA ARG A 286 15.61 -19.40 -16.53
C ARG A 286 17.05 -18.92 -16.35
N PHE A 287 17.46 -18.67 -15.09
CA PHE A 287 18.73 -18.03 -14.76
C PHE A 287 19.58 -18.82 -13.76
N GLY A 288 19.09 -19.95 -13.23
CA GLY A 288 19.81 -20.79 -12.30
C GLY A 288 19.83 -20.28 -10.85
N ASP A 289 19.24 -19.12 -10.55
CA ASP A 289 19.18 -18.53 -9.21
C ASP A 289 17.74 -18.14 -8.84
N PRO A 290 17.02 -18.92 -8.03
CA PRO A 290 15.65 -18.60 -7.63
C PRO A 290 15.56 -17.35 -6.73
N LEU A 291 16.67 -16.86 -6.17
CA LEU A 291 16.77 -15.67 -5.35
C LEU A 291 17.46 -14.50 -6.06
N ALA A 292 17.63 -14.56 -7.39
CA ALA A 292 18.28 -13.52 -8.17
C ALA A 292 17.76 -12.10 -7.89
N PHE A 293 16.47 -11.96 -7.55
CA PHE A 293 15.87 -10.67 -7.17
C PHE A 293 16.41 -10.10 -5.85
N VAL A 294 16.96 -10.95 -4.97
CA VAL A 294 17.67 -10.54 -3.73
C VAL A 294 19.14 -10.31 -4.04
N THR A 295 19.77 -11.27 -4.71
CA THR A 295 21.21 -11.23 -5.03
C THR A 295 21.59 -9.98 -5.82
N VAL A 296 20.76 -9.58 -6.78
CA VAL A 296 20.99 -8.42 -7.65
C VAL A 296 20.96 -7.08 -6.90
N GLN A 297 20.36 -7.00 -5.72
CA GLN A 297 20.32 -5.77 -4.92
C GLN A 297 21.71 -5.31 -4.44
N GLY A 298 22.67 -6.22 -4.37
CA GLY A 298 24.07 -5.92 -4.06
C GLY A 298 24.89 -5.43 -5.26
N ALA A 299 24.30 -5.36 -6.47
CA ALA A 299 25.00 -4.92 -7.67
C ALA A 299 25.44 -3.44 -7.57
N PRO A 300 26.60 -3.06 -8.15
CA PRO A 300 27.05 -1.67 -8.20
C PRO A 300 25.98 -0.72 -8.76
N GLY A 301 25.79 0.41 -8.09
CA GLY A 301 24.76 1.39 -8.40
C GLY A 301 23.48 1.24 -7.59
N TRP A 302 23.11 0.02 -7.17
CA TRP A 302 22.10 -0.17 -6.12
C TRP A 302 22.76 -0.30 -4.74
N ASP A 303 23.81 -1.12 -4.61
CA ASP A 303 24.67 -1.24 -3.42
C ASP A 303 23.90 -1.31 -2.10
N GLN A 304 22.77 -2.05 -2.08
CA GLN A 304 21.91 -2.07 -0.89
C GLN A 304 22.63 -2.67 0.33
N GLY A 305 23.64 -3.51 0.10
CA GLY A 305 24.38 -4.14 1.18
C GLY A 305 23.57 -5.24 1.89
N SER A 306 24.10 -5.73 3.01
CA SER A 306 23.46 -6.79 3.81
C SER A 306 23.91 -6.75 5.27
N GLY A 307 23.18 -7.45 6.13
CA GLY A 307 23.51 -7.67 7.54
C GLY A 307 23.53 -6.37 8.35
N PRO A 308 24.46 -6.24 9.32
CA PRO A 308 24.51 -5.10 10.25
C PRO A 308 24.59 -3.74 9.56
N TYR A 309 25.21 -3.68 8.39
CA TYR A 309 25.33 -2.43 7.61
C TYR A 309 23.94 -1.84 7.25
N THR A 310 23.02 -2.68 6.82
CA THR A 310 21.63 -2.26 6.50
C THR A 310 20.75 -2.16 7.74
N TRP A 311 20.94 -3.04 8.73
CA TRP A 311 20.12 -3.04 9.95
C TRP A 311 20.31 -1.76 10.77
N PHE A 312 21.54 -1.29 10.90
CA PHE A 312 21.87 -0.06 11.65
C PHE A 312 21.92 1.19 10.77
N LYS A 313 21.51 1.09 9.50
CA LYS A 313 21.51 2.24 8.58
C LYS A 313 22.84 2.99 8.54
N ALA A 314 23.94 2.22 8.43
CA ALA A 314 25.26 2.77 8.56
C ALA A 314 25.53 3.94 7.61
N LEU A 315 25.01 3.87 6.37
CA LEU A 315 25.14 4.97 5.40
C LEU A 315 24.35 6.21 5.81
N PHE A 316 23.13 6.04 6.33
CA PHE A 316 22.34 7.18 6.85
C PHE A 316 23.05 7.84 8.04
N VAL A 317 23.54 7.05 8.98
CA VAL A 317 24.29 7.57 10.14
C VAL A 317 25.54 8.32 9.67
N ALA A 318 26.30 7.74 8.73
CA ALA A 318 27.47 8.40 8.15
C ALA A 318 27.12 9.73 7.44
N THR A 319 25.99 9.79 6.75
CA THR A 319 25.47 10.99 6.08
C THR A 319 25.16 12.09 7.10
N VAL A 320 24.54 11.73 8.24
CA VAL A 320 24.27 12.66 9.36
C VAL A 320 25.57 13.16 9.96
N LEU A 321 26.51 12.25 10.30
CA LEU A 321 27.77 12.61 10.96
C LEU A 321 28.66 13.48 10.07
N LYS A 322 28.64 13.29 8.75
CA LYS A 322 29.39 14.09 7.78
C LYS A 322 28.70 15.42 7.40
N GLY A 323 27.49 15.68 7.90
CA GLY A 323 26.73 16.89 7.59
C GLY A 323 26.38 17.03 6.10
N MET A 324 26.08 15.92 5.41
CA MET A 324 25.74 15.92 3.99
C MET A 324 24.30 16.38 3.76
N TRP A 325 24.04 17.68 3.98
CA TRP A 325 22.71 18.27 3.97
C TRP A 325 21.87 18.01 2.72
N PRO A 326 22.41 18.07 1.47
CA PRO A 326 21.61 17.76 0.27
C PRO A 326 21.03 16.34 0.31
N THR A 327 21.82 15.35 0.72
CA THR A 327 21.38 13.95 0.85
C THR A 327 20.40 13.79 2.03
N LEU A 328 20.63 14.48 3.14
CA LEU A 328 19.74 14.45 4.29
C LEU A 328 18.34 15.00 3.99
N THR A 329 18.20 16.03 3.15
CA THR A 329 16.87 16.54 2.75
C THR A 329 16.03 15.50 2.02
N LEU A 330 16.66 14.50 1.39
CA LEU A 330 15.97 13.39 0.72
C LEU A 330 15.71 12.22 1.68
N LEU A 331 16.67 11.89 2.54
CA LEU A 331 16.59 10.72 3.40
C LEU A 331 15.79 10.97 4.69
N ALA A 332 15.87 12.17 5.28
CA ALA A 332 15.21 12.48 6.56
C ALA A 332 13.68 12.35 6.50
N PRO A 333 12.95 12.84 5.48
CA PRO A 333 11.51 12.62 5.38
C PRO A 333 11.14 11.12 5.32
N GLN A 334 11.97 10.30 4.68
CA GLN A 334 11.76 8.86 4.58
C GLN A 334 12.05 8.14 5.89
N ALA A 335 13.10 8.54 6.61
CA ALA A 335 13.40 8.06 7.96
C ALA A 335 12.26 8.43 8.94
N LEU A 336 11.74 9.66 8.87
CA LEU A 336 10.60 10.11 9.68
C LEU A 336 9.33 9.33 9.34
N ALA A 337 9.09 9.01 8.06
CA ALA A 337 7.97 8.17 7.65
C ALA A 337 8.08 6.76 8.24
N CYS A 338 9.28 6.16 8.24
CA CYS A 338 9.55 4.87 8.88
C CYS A 338 9.30 4.92 10.40
N LEU A 339 9.82 5.94 11.08
CA LEU A 339 9.61 6.14 12.51
C LEU A 339 8.11 6.29 12.82
N ALA A 340 7.42 7.13 12.07
CA ALA A 340 5.96 7.28 12.21
C ALA A 340 5.24 5.96 11.97
N GLY A 341 5.65 5.19 10.96
CA GLY A 341 5.12 3.85 10.69
C GLY A 341 5.25 2.92 11.89
N VAL A 342 6.43 2.83 12.49
CA VAL A 342 6.68 2.01 13.69
C VAL A 342 5.81 2.45 14.86
N LEU A 343 5.73 3.76 15.12
CA LEU A 343 4.93 4.34 16.21
C LEU A 343 3.41 4.13 16.02
N LEU A 344 2.96 3.96 14.78
CA LEU A 344 1.55 3.73 14.45
C LEU A 344 1.13 2.26 14.52
N VAL A 345 2.07 1.28 14.52
CA VAL A 345 1.76 -0.15 14.60
C VAL A 345 0.86 -0.50 15.80
N PRO A 346 1.12 -0.04 17.04
CA PRO A 346 0.24 -0.34 18.16
C PRO A 346 -1.19 0.17 17.97
N THR A 347 -1.36 1.32 17.32
CA THR A 347 -2.68 1.88 17.00
C THR A 347 -3.38 1.05 15.93
N ALA A 348 -2.65 0.64 14.87
CA ALA A 348 -3.18 -0.24 13.83
C ALA A 348 -3.62 -1.60 14.42
N TRP A 349 -2.80 -2.21 15.28
CA TRP A 349 -3.13 -3.45 15.97
C TRP A 349 -4.40 -3.32 16.84
N ARG A 350 -4.44 -2.30 17.71
CA ARG A 350 -5.59 -2.10 18.61
C ARG A 350 -6.88 -1.80 17.86
N ARG A 351 -6.80 -1.12 16.72
CA ARG A 351 -7.97 -0.66 15.98
C ARG A 351 -8.44 -1.63 14.91
N PHE A 352 -7.51 -2.31 14.22
CA PHE A 352 -7.82 -3.15 13.06
C PHE A 352 -7.55 -4.63 13.27
N GLY A 353 -6.82 -5.00 14.33
CA GLY A 353 -6.52 -6.39 14.68
C GLY A 353 -5.19 -6.91 14.15
N TRP A 354 -4.97 -8.22 14.34
CA TRP A 354 -3.70 -8.89 14.08
C TRP A 354 -3.33 -8.96 12.59
N GLY A 355 -4.31 -9.26 11.73
CA GLY A 355 -4.04 -9.39 10.30
C GLY A 355 -3.53 -8.10 9.68
N TYR A 356 -4.14 -6.97 10.01
CA TYR A 356 -3.72 -5.64 9.53
C TYR A 356 -2.40 -5.19 10.16
N ALA A 357 -2.18 -5.51 11.44
CA ALA A 357 -0.91 -5.22 12.10
C ALA A 357 0.23 -6.05 11.51
N ALA A 358 0.02 -7.33 11.23
CA ALA A 358 1.00 -8.19 10.58
C ALA A 358 1.39 -7.65 9.19
N PHE A 359 0.39 -7.24 8.39
CA PHE A 359 0.66 -6.58 7.11
C PHE A 359 1.55 -5.34 7.29
N ALA A 360 1.17 -4.45 8.21
CA ALA A 360 1.91 -3.22 8.46
C ALA A 360 3.35 -3.52 8.91
N VAL A 361 3.53 -4.39 9.91
CA VAL A 361 4.86 -4.74 10.45
C VAL A 361 5.76 -5.33 9.38
N VAL A 362 5.30 -6.36 8.65
CA VAL A 362 6.14 -7.00 7.62
C VAL A 362 6.45 -6.03 6.48
N SER A 363 5.45 -5.23 6.03
CA SER A 363 5.66 -4.26 4.95
C SER A 363 6.72 -3.22 5.29
N ILE A 364 6.73 -2.68 6.54
CA ILE A 364 7.69 -1.65 6.93
C ILE A 364 9.04 -2.24 7.37
N SER A 365 9.08 -3.50 7.82
CA SER A 365 10.34 -4.15 8.23
C SER A 365 11.28 -4.32 7.04
N ILE A 366 10.75 -4.62 5.84
CA ILE A 366 11.56 -4.85 4.64
C ILE A 366 12.44 -3.62 4.30
N PRO A 367 11.91 -2.39 4.12
CA PRO A 367 12.76 -1.23 3.87
C PRO A 367 13.59 -0.83 5.10
N ILE A 368 13.09 -1.06 6.33
CA ILE A 368 13.84 -0.71 7.54
C ILE A 368 15.10 -1.56 7.69
N ILE A 369 15.05 -2.85 7.38
CA ILE A 369 16.20 -3.75 7.57
C ILE A 369 16.92 -4.12 6.27
N GLY A 370 16.28 -3.95 5.11
CA GLY A 370 16.79 -4.42 3.82
C GLY A 370 17.52 -3.37 2.97
N THR A 371 17.53 -2.09 3.38
CA THR A 371 18.21 -1.02 2.63
C THR A 371 19.33 -0.39 3.42
N LYS A 372 20.41 0.06 2.75
CA LYS A 372 21.60 0.70 3.38
C LYS A 372 21.29 2.03 4.09
N ASP A 373 20.24 2.70 3.63
CA ASP A 373 19.71 3.96 4.16
C ASP A 373 18.18 3.90 4.15
N PHE A 374 17.50 5.02 4.05
CA PHE A 374 16.04 5.07 3.97
C PHE A 374 15.51 5.38 2.56
N MET A 375 16.37 5.35 1.53
CA MET A 375 15.94 5.66 0.15
C MET A 375 14.85 4.67 -0.31
N GLY A 376 13.76 5.21 -0.87
CA GLY A 376 12.59 4.43 -1.26
C GLY A 376 11.62 4.07 -0.12
N ALA A 377 12.01 4.24 1.16
CA ALA A 377 11.17 3.82 2.29
C ALA A 377 9.82 4.56 2.34
N GLY A 378 9.76 5.82 1.92
CA GLY A 378 8.51 6.57 1.85
C GLY A 378 7.45 5.91 0.97
N ARG A 379 7.85 5.31 -0.13
CA ARG A 379 6.98 4.54 -1.04
C ARG A 379 6.39 3.28 -0.38
N TYR A 380 7.17 2.60 0.46
CA TYR A 380 6.67 1.43 1.21
C TYR A 380 5.64 1.82 2.29
N MET A 381 5.77 3.03 2.88
CA MET A 381 4.78 3.54 3.82
C MET A 381 3.43 3.83 3.13
N LEU A 382 3.45 4.29 1.87
CA LEU A 382 2.24 4.51 1.07
C LEU A 382 1.36 3.25 0.97
N VAL A 383 1.98 2.11 0.70
CA VAL A 383 1.25 0.84 0.52
C VAL A 383 0.88 0.16 1.83
N ALA A 384 1.46 0.56 2.95
CA ALA A 384 1.13 0.08 4.28
C ALA A 384 -0.17 0.75 4.81
N PHE A 385 -1.27 0.60 4.06
CA PHE A 385 -2.54 1.30 4.25
C PHE A 385 -3.12 1.25 5.67
N PRO A 386 -2.95 0.22 6.52
CA PRO A 386 -3.44 0.25 7.90
C PRO A 386 -2.77 1.34 8.74
N LEU A 387 -1.52 1.72 8.41
CA LEU A 387 -0.82 2.80 9.10
C LEU A 387 -1.41 4.17 8.74
N ILE A 388 -1.88 4.35 7.51
CA ILE A 388 -2.60 5.57 7.10
C ILE A 388 -3.91 5.70 7.89
N GLY A 389 -4.65 4.59 8.03
CA GLY A 389 -5.84 4.55 8.88
C GLY A 389 -5.51 4.84 10.35
N ALA A 390 -4.41 4.29 10.89
CA ALA A 390 -3.95 4.54 12.25
C ALA A 390 -3.52 6.01 12.47
N ALA A 391 -2.85 6.62 11.48
CA ALA A 391 -2.52 8.04 11.51
C ALA A 391 -3.77 8.91 11.60
N ALA A 392 -4.80 8.61 10.80
CA ALA A 392 -6.07 9.32 10.89
C ALA A 392 -6.74 9.19 12.27
N VAL A 393 -6.69 8.00 12.90
CA VAL A 393 -7.19 7.80 14.27
C VAL A 393 -6.43 8.68 15.26
N VAL A 394 -5.10 8.73 15.17
CA VAL A 394 -4.28 9.57 16.04
C VAL A 394 -4.58 11.07 15.86
N LEU A 395 -4.72 11.52 14.60
CA LEU A 395 -4.95 12.94 14.28
C LEU A 395 -6.35 13.42 14.64
N THR A 396 -7.35 12.52 14.67
CA THR A 396 -8.75 12.87 14.93
C THR A 396 -9.24 12.50 16.33
N GLY A 397 -8.36 11.96 17.18
CA GLY A 397 -8.71 11.53 18.54
C GLY A 397 -9.29 12.68 19.39
N ASP A 398 -10.24 12.36 20.30
CA ASP A 398 -11.03 13.36 21.07
C ASP A 398 -10.18 14.34 21.88
N ARG A 399 -9.00 13.88 22.36
CA ARG A 399 -8.06 14.72 23.12
C ARG A 399 -7.17 15.62 22.25
N ARG A 400 -7.27 15.52 20.91
CA ARG A 400 -6.41 16.26 19.99
C ARG A 400 -7.05 17.58 19.58
N PRO A 401 -6.25 18.65 19.42
CA PRO A 401 -6.73 19.93 18.92
C PRO A 401 -7.39 19.77 17.54
N ARG A 402 -8.48 20.46 17.29
CA ARG A 402 -9.24 20.37 16.03
C ARG A 402 -8.45 20.82 14.80
N TRP A 403 -7.44 21.66 14.98
CA TRP A 403 -6.57 22.17 13.91
C TRP A 403 -5.49 21.16 13.48
N LEU A 404 -5.19 20.13 14.29
CA LEU A 404 -4.08 19.20 14.03
C LEU A 404 -4.27 18.42 12.71
N ALA A 405 -5.46 17.87 12.46
CA ALA A 405 -5.71 17.13 11.24
C ALA A 405 -5.64 18.01 9.97
N PRO A 406 -6.31 19.20 9.91
CA PRO A 406 -6.13 20.13 8.79
C PRO A 406 -4.67 20.56 8.56
N ALA A 407 -3.93 20.87 9.63
CA ALA A 407 -2.52 21.24 9.52
C ALA A 407 -1.65 20.10 8.96
N ALA A 408 -1.87 18.85 9.43
CA ALA A 408 -1.17 17.68 8.92
C ALA A 408 -1.50 17.43 7.44
N LEU A 409 -2.76 17.60 7.02
CA LEU A 409 -3.15 17.47 5.62
C LEU A 409 -2.57 18.58 4.75
N GLY A 410 -2.52 19.83 5.25
CA GLY A 410 -1.87 20.94 4.53
C GLY A 410 -0.38 20.70 4.34
N LEU A 411 0.33 20.24 5.38
CA LEU A 411 1.74 19.88 5.28
C LEU A 411 1.96 18.72 4.33
N ALA A 412 1.10 17.71 4.36
CA ALA A 412 1.17 16.57 3.44
C ALA A 412 0.96 17.00 1.98
N ALA A 413 -0.01 17.91 1.71
CA ALA A 413 -0.25 18.45 0.38
C ALA A 413 0.95 19.24 -0.17
N VAL A 414 1.55 20.09 0.67
CA VAL A 414 2.80 20.81 0.30
C VAL A 414 3.92 19.81 0.02
N GLY A 415 4.10 18.82 0.89
CA GLY A 415 5.07 17.75 0.70
C GLY A 415 4.85 16.95 -0.59
N LEU A 416 3.59 16.66 -0.95
CA LEU A 416 3.24 16.00 -2.20
C LEU A 416 3.65 16.83 -3.42
N CYS A 417 3.36 18.14 -3.42
CA CYS A 417 3.77 19.02 -4.51
C CYS A 417 5.31 19.09 -4.63
N ILE A 418 6.02 19.24 -3.51
CA ILE A 418 7.50 19.28 -3.50
C ILE A 418 8.06 17.96 -4.02
N ALA A 419 7.57 16.81 -3.53
CA ALA A 419 8.02 15.49 -3.96
C ALA A 419 7.74 15.25 -5.46
N THR A 420 6.58 15.69 -5.96
CA THR A 420 6.23 15.63 -7.39
C THR A 420 7.22 16.43 -8.21
N VAL A 421 7.47 17.70 -7.85
CA VAL A 421 8.42 18.56 -8.57
C VAL A 421 9.84 17.98 -8.53
N ALA A 422 10.29 17.49 -7.39
CA ALA A 422 11.59 16.84 -7.26
C ALA A 422 11.70 15.62 -8.17
N TYR A 423 10.69 14.74 -8.16
CA TYR A 423 10.65 13.52 -8.98
C TYR A 423 10.72 13.85 -10.47
N VAL A 424 9.87 14.75 -10.98
CA VAL A 424 9.83 15.09 -12.42
C VAL A 424 11.03 15.91 -12.86
N SER A 425 11.72 16.58 -11.94
CA SER A 425 13.02 17.23 -12.19
C SER A 425 14.19 16.26 -12.19
N GLY A 426 13.93 14.97 -11.99
CA GLY A 426 14.93 13.93 -12.03
C GLY A 426 15.72 13.73 -10.74
N VAL A 427 15.26 14.27 -9.63
CA VAL A 427 15.85 13.98 -8.32
C VAL A 427 15.43 12.55 -7.92
N GLU A 428 16.39 11.74 -7.47
CA GLU A 428 16.10 10.41 -6.94
C GLU A 428 15.42 10.55 -5.57
N VAL A 429 14.10 10.45 -5.56
CA VAL A 429 13.26 10.49 -4.34
C VAL A 429 12.85 9.11 -3.85
N SER A 430 13.24 8.04 -4.56
CA SER A 430 12.92 6.65 -4.23
C SER A 430 13.98 5.69 -4.74
#